data_a9dd642d4c36d3d58107bce3cee19200
#
_entry.id   a9dd642d4c36d3d58107bce3cee19200
#
_cell.length_a   1.000
_cell.length_b   1.000
_cell.length_c   1.000
_cell.angle_alpha   90.00
_cell.angle_beta   90.00
_cell.angle_gamma   90.00
#
_symmetry.space_group_name_H-M   'P 1'
#
loop_
_entity.id
_entity.type
_entity.pdbx_description
1 polymer ?
#
loop_
_entity_poly.entity_id
_entity_poly.type
_entity_poly.pdbx_seq_one_letter_code
_entity_poly.pdbx_strand_id
1 'polypeptide(L)'
;MSFVSTPENPNGDIKPEDIGMYTNLHAHSIYSPLDGFGKLEEYCERVKALGMKGLCLSEHGNMIGHHEQAKICAKHGIKPIFANEGYMTLHSGSIKERIEGYKANYHILLIAMNEQGYKNLMKATSIAWTRYKYYKPRFDLALLEECNEGLICTSACLGGPINQLYLDGKPEEAEQVALKLKEIFGDRFYLEKTYTGLEEQDVANRNLVEISKKHNIPMIITCDSHYVYPWQSDSHAKLVMVNTGGQINKAIKAAGLTDSSKEDADVDSNSMFYQPSQYYVKPYHVLVEEYYSHPEDAEAFANTNKIAEMCNVTLPKNDDIIFPAPYSDPDSVLRGRAMQWYSEYSKKLSEKDKKIYLDRLEEELEMYSKMGFSSYPLVLQEILDEAKAKGIMIGPGRGCLLEGTKVLINRDNSIYYCPIEFVRVGDMVWTHNNRWKSVYHTTKYTVDYRDMITLETEYGMMHLTEDHKIKTKNHGFIPAIELDRQIHTLDRGTLSDDILSKVEDYKTDSIDNFELSSFYNEDEPVRVYDLMVDEDCSFRTNICMVHNSAAGSLLSYALGITAIDPIPYGLMFSRYLNAGRAKLPVIEIKGYPLKEWL
;
A
#
# COMPACT_ATOMS: atom_id res chain seq x y z
N MET A 1 12.99 -41.97 -5.03
CA MET A 1 12.47 -40.95 -4.11
C MET A 1 11.26 -40.36 -4.78
N SER A 2 10.12 -40.26 -4.10
CA SER A 2 8.96 -39.59 -4.66
C SER A 2 9.24 -38.08 -4.64
N PHE A 3 9.17 -37.42 -5.79
CA PHE A 3 9.24 -35.96 -5.89
C PHE A 3 7.89 -35.39 -5.48
N VAL A 4 7.76 -34.96 -4.22
CA VAL A 4 6.51 -34.44 -3.65
C VAL A 4 6.81 -33.19 -2.83
N SER A 5 6.05 -32.14 -3.05
CA SER A 5 6.08 -30.92 -2.25
C SER A 5 5.20 -31.06 -1.00
N THR A 6 5.77 -30.76 0.16
CA THR A 6 5.07 -30.76 1.46
C THR A 6 5.46 -29.49 2.24
N PRO A 7 4.73 -29.14 3.33
CA PRO A 7 5.11 -28.02 4.19
C PRO A 7 6.54 -28.14 4.75
N GLU A 8 7.01 -29.36 5.07
CA GLU A 8 8.36 -29.63 5.60
C GLU A 8 9.43 -29.66 4.50
N ASN A 9 9.03 -29.91 3.26
CA ASN A 9 9.90 -29.90 2.08
C ASN A 9 9.18 -29.21 0.89
N PRO A 10 9.06 -27.87 0.92
CA PRO A 10 8.23 -27.13 -0.03
C PRO A 10 8.63 -27.31 -1.50
N ASN A 11 9.91 -27.55 -1.76
CA ASN A 11 10.49 -27.73 -3.09
C ASN A 11 10.84 -29.19 -3.41
N GLY A 12 10.25 -30.16 -2.70
CA GLY A 12 10.50 -31.58 -2.87
C GLY A 12 10.02 -32.17 -4.21
N ASP A 13 9.19 -31.43 -4.92
CA ASP A 13 8.66 -31.79 -6.25
C ASP A 13 9.59 -31.37 -7.41
N ILE A 14 10.69 -30.64 -7.16
CA ILE A 14 11.61 -30.14 -8.21
C ILE A 14 12.58 -31.26 -8.60
N LYS A 15 12.71 -31.50 -9.91
CA LYS A 15 13.71 -32.37 -10.50
C LYS A 15 14.89 -31.54 -11.07
N PRO A 16 16.10 -32.11 -11.19
CA PRO A 16 17.26 -31.39 -11.76
C PRO A 16 17.02 -30.82 -13.17
N GLU A 17 16.22 -31.50 -13.98
CA GLU A 17 15.83 -31.08 -15.33
C GLU A 17 14.89 -29.88 -15.39
N ASP A 18 14.29 -29.46 -14.25
CA ASP A 18 13.38 -28.32 -14.20
C ASP A 18 14.13 -26.96 -14.15
N ILE A 19 15.40 -27.00 -13.73
CA ILE A 19 16.13 -25.80 -13.36
C ILE A 19 16.38 -24.87 -14.56
N GLY A 20 15.78 -23.68 -14.51
CA GLY A 20 15.97 -22.63 -15.51
C GLY A 20 15.28 -22.86 -16.84
N MET A 21 14.40 -23.86 -16.95
CA MET A 21 13.74 -24.21 -18.21
C MET A 21 12.75 -23.14 -18.67
N TYR A 22 12.10 -22.44 -17.74
CA TYR A 22 11.18 -21.35 -18.05
C TYR A 22 11.12 -20.36 -16.90
N THR A 23 10.45 -19.24 -17.10
CA THR A 23 10.09 -18.26 -16.05
C THR A 23 8.59 -18.07 -16.04
N ASN A 24 7.93 -18.30 -14.90
CA ASN A 24 6.49 -18.04 -14.80
C ASN A 24 6.22 -16.53 -14.82
N LEU A 25 5.52 -16.04 -15.84
CA LEU A 25 5.26 -14.62 -16.07
C LEU A 25 3.85 -14.18 -15.65
N HIS A 26 3.05 -15.10 -15.09
CA HIS A 26 1.68 -14.85 -14.66
C HIS A 26 1.48 -15.45 -13.26
N ALA A 27 1.44 -14.59 -12.25
CA ALA A 27 1.24 -14.99 -10.87
C ALA A 27 0.60 -13.89 -10.03
N HIS A 28 -0.23 -14.29 -9.06
CA HIS A 28 -0.98 -13.44 -8.14
C HIS A 28 -0.57 -13.72 -6.71
N SER A 29 -0.23 -12.66 -5.98
CA SER A 29 0.11 -12.76 -4.56
C SER A 29 -1.03 -12.25 -3.68
N ILE A 30 -0.77 -12.13 -2.39
CA ILE A 30 -1.69 -11.51 -1.42
C ILE A 30 -2.11 -10.08 -1.81
N TYR A 31 -1.45 -9.44 -2.78
CA TYR A 31 -1.83 -8.14 -3.35
C TYR A 31 -2.91 -8.22 -4.45
N SER A 32 -3.39 -9.43 -4.76
CA SER A 32 -4.68 -9.70 -5.39
C SER A 32 -5.69 -10.13 -4.30
N PRO A 33 -6.30 -9.16 -3.56
CA PRO A 33 -7.05 -9.45 -2.34
C PRO A 33 -8.21 -10.43 -2.60
N LEU A 34 -8.36 -11.41 -1.69
CA LEU A 34 -9.38 -12.46 -1.73
C LEU A 34 -9.26 -13.41 -2.94
N ASP A 35 -8.11 -13.39 -3.64
CA ASP A 35 -7.83 -14.24 -4.79
C ASP A 35 -6.43 -14.85 -4.71
N GLY A 36 -5.37 -14.05 -4.73
CA GLY A 36 -4.02 -14.54 -4.50
C GLY A 36 -3.75 -14.90 -3.03
N PHE A 37 -3.10 -16.06 -2.80
CA PHE A 37 -2.80 -16.58 -1.47
C PHE A 37 -1.30 -16.58 -1.15
N GLY A 38 -0.42 -16.64 -2.17
CA GLY A 38 1.01 -16.76 -2.00
C GLY A 38 1.67 -15.49 -1.43
N LYS A 39 2.56 -15.65 -0.43
CA LYS A 39 3.40 -14.57 0.08
C LYS A 39 4.62 -14.35 -0.82
N LEU A 40 5.13 -13.13 -0.84
CA LEU A 40 6.24 -12.75 -1.72
C LEU A 40 7.53 -13.51 -1.42
N GLU A 41 7.82 -13.76 -0.15
CA GLU A 41 8.97 -14.56 0.28
C GLU A 41 8.89 -15.99 -0.28
N GLU A 42 7.73 -16.64 -0.16
CA GLU A 42 7.51 -18.00 -0.68
C GLU A 42 7.69 -18.05 -2.19
N TYR A 43 7.18 -17.04 -2.92
CA TYR A 43 7.41 -16.90 -4.37
C TYR A 43 8.90 -16.75 -4.70
N CYS A 44 9.64 -15.92 -3.97
CA CYS A 44 11.08 -15.76 -4.17
C CYS A 44 11.86 -17.06 -3.96
N GLU A 45 11.53 -17.79 -2.90
CA GLU A 45 12.15 -19.09 -2.60
C GLU A 45 11.85 -20.12 -3.68
N ARG A 46 10.61 -20.20 -4.14
CA ARG A 46 10.18 -21.12 -5.18
C ARG A 46 10.84 -20.82 -6.54
N VAL A 47 10.78 -19.55 -6.96
CA VAL A 47 11.41 -19.07 -8.19
C VAL A 47 12.91 -19.35 -8.20
N LYS A 48 13.59 -19.10 -7.06
CA LYS A 48 15.01 -19.39 -6.87
C LYS A 48 15.32 -20.88 -6.97
N ALA A 49 14.52 -21.73 -6.32
CA ALA A 49 14.68 -23.18 -6.34
C ALA A 49 14.49 -23.76 -7.76
N LEU A 50 13.57 -23.18 -8.54
CA LEU A 50 13.34 -23.55 -9.94
C LEU A 50 14.36 -22.92 -10.92
N GLY A 51 15.26 -22.06 -10.46
CA GLY A 51 16.25 -21.39 -11.31
C GLY A 51 15.63 -20.44 -12.34
N MET A 52 14.42 -19.91 -12.08
CA MET A 52 13.76 -18.95 -12.95
C MET A 52 14.54 -17.63 -13.02
N LYS A 53 14.41 -16.89 -14.13
CA LYS A 53 15.16 -15.65 -14.40
C LYS A 53 14.69 -14.45 -13.57
N GLY A 54 13.52 -14.55 -12.93
CA GLY A 54 12.94 -13.50 -12.10
C GLY A 54 11.58 -13.89 -11.53
N LEU A 55 11.05 -13.06 -10.64
CA LEU A 55 9.69 -13.15 -10.11
C LEU A 55 8.81 -12.13 -10.82
N CYS A 56 7.85 -12.60 -11.60
CA CYS A 56 6.80 -11.79 -12.20
C CYS A 56 5.53 -11.89 -11.35
N LEU A 57 5.06 -10.75 -10.83
CA LEU A 57 3.76 -10.65 -10.19
C LEU A 57 2.86 -9.73 -11.00
N SER A 58 1.68 -10.22 -11.30
CA SER A 58 0.69 -9.63 -12.20
C SER A 58 -0.64 -9.44 -11.48
N GLU A 59 -0.66 -8.62 -10.44
CA GLU A 59 -1.83 -8.46 -9.60
C GLU A 59 -3.06 -7.97 -10.36
N HIS A 60 -4.26 -8.38 -9.95
CA HIS A 60 -5.51 -8.04 -10.61
C HIS A 60 -5.81 -6.53 -10.57
N GLY A 61 -5.64 -5.86 -11.71
CA GLY A 61 -5.99 -4.47 -11.94
C GLY A 61 -5.26 -3.46 -11.07
N ASN A 62 -4.15 -3.83 -10.43
CA ASN A 62 -3.42 -2.95 -9.53
C ASN A 62 -1.91 -3.17 -9.57
N MET A 63 -1.16 -2.25 -8.92
CA MET A 63 0.30 -2.26 -8.82
C MET A 63 0.77 -2.07 -7.36
N ILE A 64 -0.09 -2.36 -6.39
CA ILE A 64 0.13 -2.03 -4.97
C ILE A 64 1.34 -2.76 -4.40
N GLY A 65 1.57 -4.01 -4.81
CA GLY A 65 2.66 -4.86 -4.32
C GLY A 65 4.05 -4.56 -4.88
N HIS A 66 4.21 -3.73 -5.91
CA HIS A 66 5.46 -3.60 -6.65
C HIS A 66 6.65 -3.12 -5.82
N HIS A 67 6.43 -2.17 -4.89
CA HIS A 67 7.51 -1.69 -4.02
C HIS A 67 8.00 -2.79 -3.07
N GLU A 68 7.09 -3.52 -2.45
CA GLU A 68 7.43 -4.64 -1.57
C GLU A 68 8.05 -5.80 -2.36
N GLN A 69 7.55 -6.09 -3.58
CA GLN A 69 8.17 -7.06 -4.49
C GLN A 69 9.64 -6.70 -4.76
N ALA A 70 9.92 -5.43 -5.11
CA ALA A 70 11.30 -4.98 -5.35
C ALA A 70 12.20 -5.21 -4.13
N LYS A 71 11.72 -4.86 -2.94
CA LYS A 71 12.45 -4.99 -1.67
C LYS A 71 12.73 -6.44 -1.31
N ILE A 72 11.72 -7.32 -1.40
CA ILE A 72 11.85 -8.74 -1.06
C ILE A 72 12.70 -9.46 -2.11
N CYS A 73 12.49 -9.19 -3.40
CA CYS A 73 13.33 -9.74 -4.46
C CYS A 73 14.81 -9.37 -4.27
N ALA A 74 15.12 -8.12 -3.91
CA ALA A 74 16.48 -7.69 -3.61
C ALA A 74 17.09 -8.48 -2.43
N LYS A 75 16.32 -8.71 -1.36
CA LYS A 75 16.73 -9.52 -0.19
C LYS A 75 17.09 -10.96 -0.57
N HIS A 76 16.34 -11.56 -1.49
CA HIS A 76 16.56 -12.95 -1.95
C HIS A 76 17.54 -13.07 -3.14
N GLY A 77 18.00 -11.94 -3.71
CA GLY A 77 18.85 -11.93 -4.90
C GLY A 77 18.09 -12.36 -6.17
N ILE A 78 16.79 -12.08 -6.24
CA ILE A 78 15.91 -12.39 -7.37
C ILE A 78 15.60 -11.09 -8.13
N LYS A 79 15.53 -11.18 -9.44
CA LYS A 79 15.12 -10.06 -10.29
C LYS A 79 13.60 -9.84 -10.21
N PRO A 80 13.09 -8.66 -9.83
CA PRO A 80 11.68 -8.35 -9.94
C PRO A 80 11.28 -8.09 -11.40
N ILE A 81 10.12 -8.59 -11.80
CA ILE A 81 9.48 -8.32 -13.09
C ILE A 81 8.10 -7.76 -12.75
N PHE A 82 7.84 -6.51 -13.12
CA PHE A 82 6.62 -5.80 -12.75
C PHE A 82 5.56 -5.95 -13.84
N ALA A 83 4.39 -6.42 -13.44
CA ALA A 83 3.28 -6.66 -14.34
C ALA A 83 1.94 -6.27 -13.70
N ASN A 84 0.90 -6.24 -14.51
CA ASN A 84 -0.48 -6.04 -14.07
C ASN A 84 -1.37 -6.91 -14.97
N GLU A 85 -2.10 -7.85 -14.39
CA GLU A 85 -3.22 -8.45 -15.09
C GLU A 85 -4.42 -7.53 -14.96
N GLY A 86 -4.54 -6.64 -15.93
CA GLY A 86 -5.62 -5.66 -15.99
C GLY A 86 -6.91 -6.23 -16.53
N TYR A 87 -7.99 -5.53 -16.27
CA TYR A 87 -9.28 -5.83 -16.87
C TYR A 87 -9.43 -5.07 -18.18
N MET A 88 -9.89 -5.74 -19.24
CA MET A 88 -10.05 -5.16 -20.57
C MET A 88 -11.52 -5.12 -20.99
N THR A 89 -11.92 -4.06 -21.67
CA THR A 89 -13.18 -3.99 -22.42
C THR A 89 -12.90 -3.87 -23.91
N LEU A 90 -13.72 -4.51 -24.74
CA LEU A 90 -13.63 -4.42 -26.22
C LEU A 90 -14.28 -3.16 -26.77
N HIS A 91 -14.93 -2.38 -25.91
CA HIS A 91 -15.57 -1.13 -26.23
C HIS A 91 -14.84 0.03 -25.54
N SER A 92 -15.33 1.27 -25.69
CA SER A 92 -14.73 2.39 -24.97
C SER A 92 -14.82 2.22 -23.46
N GLY A 93 -13.71 2.42 -22.75
CA GLY A 93 -13.64 2.35 -21.28
C GLY A 93 -14.56 3.35 -20.56
N SER A 94 -15.02 4.39 -21.27
CA SER A 94 -15.97 5.38 -20.74
C SER A 94 -17.41 4.85 -20.62
N ILE A 95 -17.76 3.78 -21.34
CA ILE A 95 -19.09 3.15 -21.29
C ILE A 95 -19.24 2.41 -19.94
N LYS A 96 -20.21 2.82 -19.14
CA LYS A 96 -20.49 2.30 -17.78
C LYS A 96 -21.77 1.46 -17.74
N GLU A 97 -21.99 0.69 -18.80
CA GLU A 97 -23.13 -0.22 -18.93
C GLU A 97 -22.68 -1.57 -19.51
N ARG A 98 -23.51 -2.59 -19.34
CA ARG A 98 -23.29 -3.92 -19.90
C ARG A 98 -23.69 -3.91 -21.38
N ILE A 99 -22.82 -4.45 -22.22
CA ILE A 99 -23.10 -4.60 -23.64
C ILE A 99 -23.47 -6.06 -23.89
N GLU A 100 -24.64 -6.29 -24.47
CA GLU A 100 -25.15 -7.62 -24.75
C GLU A 100 -24.20 -8.42 -25.64
N GLY A 101 -23.96 -9.68 -25.28
CA GLY A 101 -23.07 -10.57 -26.03
C GLY A 101 -21.57 -10.37 -25.73
N TYR A 102 -21.20 -9.51 -24.77
CA TYR A 102 -19.81 -9.32 -24.35
C TYR A 102 -19.66 -9.32 -22.83
N LYS A 103 -18.51 -9.79 -22.35
CA LYS A 103 -18.16 -9.62 -20.93
C LYS A 103 -17.79 -8.18 -20.65
N ALA A 104 -18.14 -7.68 -19.48
CA ALA A 104 -17.79 -6.32 -19.05
C ALA A 104 -16.30 -6.18 -18.80
N ASN A 105 -15.63 -7.24 -18.38
CA ASN A 105 -14.24 -7.29 -17.95
C ASN A 105 -13.60 -8.57 -18.47
N TYR A 106 -12.68 -8.48 -19.43
CA TYR A 106 -11.76 -9.53 -19.85
C TYR A 106 -10.41 -9.31 -19.18
N HIS A 107 -9.56 -10.33 -19.15
CA HIS A 107 -8.20 -10.19 -18.63
C HIS A 107 -7.21 -9.80 -19.74
N ILE A 108 -6.22 -8.99 -19.40
CA ILE A 108 -5.09 -8.62 -20.25
C ILE A 108 -3.84 -8.51 -19.41
N LEU A 109 -2.76 -9.19 -19.76
CA LEU A 109 -1.52 -9.14 -18.99
C LEU A 109 -0.54 -8.15 -19.64
N LEU A 110 -0.10 -7.16 -18.86
CA LEU A 110 0.87 -6.15 -19.26
C LEU A 110 2.11 -6.24 -18.39
N ILE A 111 3.30 -6.35 -19.01
CA ILE A 111 4.59 -6.50 -18.33
C ILE A 111 5.49 -5.32 -18.70
N ALA A 112 6.08 -4.65 -17.72
CA ALA A 112 6.99 -3.54 -17.94
C ALA A 112 8.40 -4.02 -18.32
N MET A 113 8.88 -3.65 -19.51
CA MET A 113 10.24 -3.97 -19.98
C MET A 113 11.30 -3.05 -19.39
N ASN A 114 10.97 -1.78 -19.25
CA ASN A 114 11.91 -0.72 -18.86
C ASN A 114 11.17 0.38 -18.07
N GLU A 115 11.89 1.41 -17.67
CA GLU A 115 11.32 2.52 -16.89
C GLU A 115 10.18 3.24 -17.62
N GLN A 116 10.27 3.41 -18.95
CA GLN A 116 9.17 4.02 -19.71
C GLN A 116 7.93 3.14 -19.70
N GLY A 117 8.10 1.83 -19.89
CA GLY A 117 7.00 0.86 -19.79
C GLY A 117 6.38 0.86 -18.38
N TYR A 118 7.18 0.95 -17.34
CA TYR A 118 6.67 1.06 -15.97
C TYR A 118 5.84 2.33 -15.74
N LYS A 119 6.31 3.49 -16.25
CA LYS A 119 5.55 4.75 -16.21
C LYS A 119 4.24 4.65 -16.99
N ASN A 120 4.26 4.02 -18.16
CA ASN A 120 3.08 3.79 -18.98
C ASN A 120 2.10 2.84 -18.30
N LEU A 121 2.59 1.78 -17.63
CA LEU A 121 1.76 0.88 -16.83
C LEU A 121 1.07 1.60 -15.66
N MET A 122 1.80 2.47 -14.93
CA MET A 122 1.23 3.33 -13.88
C MET A 122 0.16 4.28 -14.44
N LYS A 123 0.45 4.96 -15.56
CA LYS A 123 -0.48 5.86 -16.22
C LYS A 123 -1.76 5.15 -16.64
N ALA A 124 -1.63 4.03 -17.35
CA ALA A 124 -2.77 3.24 -17.82
C ALA A 124 -3.61 2.70 -16.65
N THR A 125 -2.97 2.16 -15.60
CA THR A 125 -3.66 1.69 -14.38
C THR A 125 -4.39 2.84 -13.67
N SER A 126 -3.78 4.02 -13.57
CA SER A 126 -4.42 5.20 -12.98
C SER A 126 -5.65 5.65 -13.76
N ILE A 127 -5.58 5.68 -15.09
CA ILE A 127 -6.72 6.01 -15.96
C ILE A 127 -7.81 4.95 -15.82
N ALA A 128 -7.46 3.68 -15.80
CA ALA A 128 -8.41 2.57 -15.61
C ALA A 128 -9.21 2.73 -14.31
N TRP A 129 -8.55 3.10 -13.20
CA TRP A 129 -9.19 3.32 -11.90
C TRP A 129 -10.02 4.60 -11.84
N THR A 130 -9.52 5.71 -12.36
CA THR A 130 -10.13 7.03 -12.19
C THR A 130 -11.20 7.35 -13.24
N ARG A 131 -11.05 6.83 -14.46
CA ARG A 131 -11.94 7.19 -15.59
C ARG A 131 -12.73 6.02 -16.13
N TYR A 132 -12.14 4.82 -16.22
CA TYR A 132 -12.71 3.69 -16.94
C TYR A 132 -13.26 2.58 -16.02
N LYS A 133 -13.28 2.80 -14.71
CA LYS A 133 -13.83 1.85 -13.75
C LYS A 133 -15.32 1.61 -13.99
N TYR A 134 -15.68 0.33 -14.23
CA TYR A 134 -17.04 -0.20 -14.21
C TYR A 134 -16.98 -1.58 -13.57
N TYR A 135 -17.37 -1.67 -12.29
CA TYR A 135 -17.05 -2.75 -11.35
C TYR A 135 -15.55 -2.95 -11.14
N LYS A 136 -14.78 -3.12 -12.21
CA LYS A 136 -13.32 -3.28 -12.23
C LYS A 136 -12.65 -2.12 -12.98
N PRO A 137 -11.38 -1.80 -12.71
CA PRO A 137 -10.61 -0.81 -13.48
C PRO A 137 -10.28 -1.40 -14.86
N ARG A 138 -10.74 -0.76 -15.95
CA ARG A 138 -10.67 -1.34 -17.30
C ARG A 138 -9.71 -0.60 -18.21
N PHE A 139 -9.05 -1.36 -19.08
CA PHE A 139 -8.34 -0.86 -20.24
C PHE A 139 -9.23 -1.03 -21.48
N ASP A 140 -9.18 -0.09 -22.41
CA ASP A 140 -9.67 -0.27 -23.77
C ASP A 140 -8.51 -0.22 -24.77
N LEU A 141 -8.77 -0.56 -26.02
CA LEU A 141 -7.74 -0.58 -27.06
C LEU A 141 -7.08 0.79 -27.28
N ALA A 142 -7.83 1.89 -27.14
CA ALA A 142 -7.28 3.23 -27.30
C ALA A 142 -6.28 3.58 -26.18
N LEU A 143 -6.58 3.21 -24.94
CA LEU A 143 -5.65 3.39 -23.81
C LEU A 143 -4.40 2.52 -23.95
N LEU A 144 -4.56 1.28 -24.44
CA LEU A 144 -3.43 0.40 -24.72
C LEU A 144 -2.55 0.96 -25.83
N GLU A 145 -3.14 1.52 -26.88
CA GLU A 145 -2.41 2.17 -27.97
C GLU A 145 -1.65 3.42 -27.49
N GLU A 146 -2.25 4.22 -26.60
CA GLU A 146 -1.59 5.41 -26.02
C GLU A 146 -0.41 5.04 -25.10
N CYS A 147 -0.50 3.91 -24.38
CA CYS A 147 0.43 3.56 -23.31
C CYS A 147 1.34 2.35 -23.63
N ASN A 148 1.39 1.85 -24.88
CA ASN A 148 2.07 0.59 -25.20
C ASN A 148 3.61 0.63 -25.16
N GLU A 149 4.24 1.81 -25.23
CA GLU A 149 5.69 1.92 -25.28
C GLU A 149 6.35 1.31 -24.03
N GLY A 150 7.34 0.43 -24.25
CA GLY A 150 8.07 -0.26 -23.18
C GLY A 150 7.25 -1.31 -22.44
N LEU A 151 6.05 -1.67 -22.93
CA LEU A 151 5.21 -2.75 -22.40
C LEU A 151 5.24 -3.97 -23.33
N ILE A 152 5.25 -5.14 -22.72
CA ILE A 152 4.90 -6.42 -23.33
C ILE A 152 3.45 -6.71 -22.97
N CYS A 153 2.68 -7.23 -23.93
CA CYS A 153 1.30 -7.65 -23.75
C CYS A 153 1.16 -9.14 -24.02
N THR A 154 0.35 -9.83 -23.21
CA THR A 154 -0.06 -11.20 -23.51
C THR A 154 -1.58 -11.29 -23.63
N SER A 155 -2.08 -12.39 -24.22
CA SER A 155 -3.51 -12.66 -24.31
C SER A 155 -4.17 -13.02 -22.97
N ALA A 156 -3.40 -13.06 -21.90
CA ALA A 156 -3.76 -13.49 -20.55
C ALA A 156 -4.29 -14.94 -20.48
N CYS A 157 -4.87 -15.31 -19.33
CA CYS A 157 -5.39 -16.65 -19.03
C CYS A 157 -6.70 -16.95 -19.77
N LEU A 158 -7.48 -17.93 -19.28
CA LEU A 158 -8.80 -18.26 -19.82
C LEU A 158 -9.76 -17.05 -19.83
N GLY A 159 -9.60 -16.13 -18.89
CA GLY A 159 -10.36 -14.87 -18.80
C GLY A 159 -10.05 -13.83 -19.89
N GLY A 160 -9.03 -14.07 -20.72
CA GLY A 160 -8.63 -13.17 -21.80
C GLY A 160 -9.68 -13.06 -22.93
N PRO A 161 -9.72 -11.90 -23.63
CA PRO A 161 -10.76 -11.66 -24.64
C PRO A 161 -10.71 -12.63 -25.81
N ILE A 162 -9.53 -13.08 -26.25
CA ILE A 162 -9.37 -14.02 -27.36
C ILE A 162 -9.97 -15.38 -26.99
N ASN A 163 -9.64 -15.90 -25.80
CA ASN A 163 -10.13 -17.16 -25.30
C ASN A 163 -11.65 -17.15 -25.09
N GLN A 164 -12.16 -16.10 -24.45
CA GLN A 164 -13.58 -15.99 -24.13
C GLN A 164 -14.44 -15.83 -25.38
N LEU A 165 -14.05 -14.97 -26.33
CA LEU A 165 -14.78 -14.84 -27.60
C LEU A 165 -14.82 -16.14 -28.37
N TYR A 166 -13.73 -16.90 -28.40
CA TYR A 166 -13.70 -18.20 -29.08
C TYR A 166 -14.67 -19.18 -28.43
N LEU A 167 -14.66 -19.28 -27.09
CA LEU A 167 -15.57 -20.14 -26.34
C LEU A 167 -17.04 -19.74 -26.47
N ASP A 168 -17.30 -18.43 -26.64
CA ASP A 168 -18.63 -17.86 -26.90
C ASP A 168 -19.10 -18.07 -28.38
N GLY A 169 -18.35 -18.83 -29.18
CA GLY A 169 -18.68 -19.11 -30.59
C GLY A 169 -18.43 -17.98 -31.57
N LYS A 170 -17.50 -17.03 -31.21
CA LYS A 170 -17.11 -15.87 -32.01
C LYS A 170 -15.63 -15.93 -32.44
N PRO A 171 -15.20 -16.99 -33.18
CA PRO A 171 -13.79 -17.17 -33.52
C PRO A 171 -13.20 -16.05 -34.39
N GLU A 172 -13.98 -15.46 -35.29
CA GLU A 172 -13.53 -14.37 -36.15
C GLU A 172 -13.26 -13.11 -35.31
N GLU A 173 -14.10 -12.80 -34.31
CA GLU A 173 -13.88 -11.66 -33.42
C GLU A 173 -12.65 -11.91 -32.51
N ALA A 174 -12.45 -13.13 -32.03
CA ALA A 174 -11.27 -13.52 -31.28
C ALA A 174 -9.98 -13.26 -32.07
N GLU A 175 -9.97 -13.67 -33.33
CA GLU A 175 -8.86 -13.45 -34.26
C GLU A 175 -8.62 -11.94 -34.51
N GLN A 176 -9.68 -11.15 -34.70
CA GLN A 176 -9.57 -9.69 -34.89
C GLN A 176 -8.97 -8.99 -33.65
N VAL A 177 -9.33 -9.41 -32.44
CA VAL A 177 -8.73 -8.90 -31.21
C VAL A 177 -7.23 -9.22 -31.15
N ALA A 178 -6.83 -10.44 -31.50
CA ALA A 178 -5.42 -10.84 -31.56
C ALA A 178 -4.63 -9.98 -32.56
N LEU A 179 -5.19 -9.74 -33.74
CA LEU A 179 -4.56 -8.89 -34.78
C LEU A 179 -4.44 -7.42 -34.30
N LYS A 180 -5.46 -6.90 -33.62
CA LYS A 180 -5.41 -5.54 -33.11
C LYS A 180 -4.36 -5.38 -32.00
N LEU A 181 -4.23 -6.34 -31.09
CA LEU A 181 -3.18 -6.33 -30.09
C LEU A 181 -1.80 -6.49 -30.73
N LYS A 182 -1.66 -7.31 -31.77
CA LYS A 182 -0.41 -7.40 -32.55
C LYS A 182 -0.07 -6.06 -33.25
N GLU A 183 -1.06 -5.36 -33.80
CA GLU A 183 -0.86 -4.03 -34.38
C GLU A 183 -0.31 -3.03 -33.35
N ILE A 184 -0.88 -3.02 -32.14
CA ILE A 184 -0.50 -2.11 -31.05
C ILE A 184 0.90 -2.42 -30.49
N PHE A 185 1.18 -3.69 -30.21
CA PHE A 185 2.40 -4.09 -29.49
C PHE A 185 3.52 -4.64 -30.40
N GLY A 186 3.22 -4.97 -31.66
CA GLY A 186 4.19 -5.54 -32.58
C GLY A 186 4.78 -6.85 -32.08
N ASP A 187 6.12 -6.95 -32.09
CA ASP A 187 6.88 -8.14 -31.60
C ASP A 187 6.84 -8.31 -30.06
N ARG A 188 6.18 -7.40 -29.35
CA ARG A 188 5.96 -7.44 -27.90
C ARG A 188 4.59 -8.00 -27.51
N PHE A 189 3.81 -8.52 -28.47
CA PHE A 189 2.58 -9.24 -28.21
C PHE A 189 2.81 -10.75 -28.29
N TYR A 190 2.32 -11.46 -27.26
CA TYR A 190 2.42 -12.92 -27.14
C TYR A 190 1.04 -13.54 -26.89
N LEU A 191 0.79 -14.70 -27.48
CA LEU A 191 -0.35 -15.54 -27.10
C LEU A 191 0.05 -16.39 -25.91
N GLU A 192 -0.76 -16.41 -24.87
CA GLU A 192 -0.46 -17.05 -23.60
C GLU A 192 -1.26 -18.33 -23.44
N LYS A 193 -0.57 -19.47 -23.35
CA LYS A 193 -1.13 -20.76 -22.99
C LYS A 193 -1.01 -20.96 -21.49
N THR A 194 -2.07 -21.45 -20.87
CA THR A 194 -2.05 -21.91 -19.47
C THR A 194 -2.51 -23.35 -19.39
N TYR A 195 -2.10 -24.06 -18.34
CA TYR A 195 -2.49 -25.44 -18.09
C TYR A 195 -3.09 -25.55 -16.69
N THR A 196 -4.41 -25.63 -16.65
CA THR A 196 -5.20 -25.63 -15.41
C THR A 196 -6.03 -26.90 -15.23
N GLY A 197 -5.95 -27.86 -16.19
CA GLY A 197 -6.73 -29.09 -16.18
C GLY A 197 -8.22 -28.90 -16.52
N LEU A 198 -8.59 -27.72 -17.04
CA LEU A 198 -9.94 -27.45 -17.54
C LEU A 198 -10.04 -27.75 -19.02
N GLU A 199 -11.12 -28.43 -19.43
CA GLU A 199 -11.38 -28.77 -20.85
C GLU A 199 -11.50 -27.50 -21.71
N GLU A 200 -12.14 -26.46 -21.20
CA GLU A 200 -12.29 -25.16 -21.86
C GLU A 200 -10.92 -24.51 -22.11
N GLN A 201 -9.97 -24.65 -21.19
CA GLN A 201 -8.61 -24.15 -21.37
C GLN A 201 -7.88 -24.90 -22.50
N ASP A 202 -8.06 -26.20 -22.60
CA ASP A 202 -7.46 -27.00 -23.68
C ASP A 202 -8.05 -26.63 -25.04
N VAL A 203 -9.35 -26.35 -25.09
CA VAL A 203 -10.02 -25.84 -26.30
C VAL A 203 -9.46 -24.49 -26.70
N ALA A 204 -9.35 -23.56 -25.73
CA ALA A 204 -8.78 -22.22 -25.94
C ALA A 204 -7.31 -22.30 -26.40
N ASN A 205 -6.49 -23.15 -25.77
CA ASN A 205 -5.08 -23.35 -26.14
C ASN A 205 -4.92 -23.80 -27.59
N ARG A 206 -5.78 -24.70 -28.08
CA ARG A 206 -5.75 -25.13 -29.50
C ARG A 206 -6.03 -23.97 -30.46
N ASN A 207 -7.02 -23.14 -30.16
CA ASN A 207 -7.30 -21.94 -30.95
C ASN A 207 -6.13 -20.96 -30.97
N LEU A 208 -5.47 -20.73 -29.82
CA LEU A 208 -4.29 -19.87 -29.73
C LEU A 208 -3.16 -20.40 -30.65
N VAL A 209 -2.95 -21.70 -30.69
CA VAL A 209 -1.97 -22.33 -31.61
C VAL A 209 -2.30 -22.07 -33.07
N GLU A 210 -3.58 -22.17 -33.45
CA GLU A 210 -4.04 -21.89 -34.82
C GLU A 210 -3.80 -20.42 -35.19
N ILE A 211 -4.17 -19.48 -34.31
CA ILE A 211 -3.94 -18.03 -34.51
C ILE A 211 -2.44 -17.73 -34.59
N SER A 212 -1.62 -18.32 -33.70
CA SER A 212 -0.17 -18.20 -33.70
C SER A 212 0.44 -18.58 -35.04
N LYS A 213 0.11 -19.77 -35.55
CA LYS A 213 0.62 -20.30 -36.82
C LYS A 213 0.16 -19.45 -38.01
N LYS A 214 -1.11 -19.04 -38.03
CA LYS A 214 -1.72 -18.28 -39.12
C LYS A 214 -1.12 -16.86 -39.24
N HIS A 215 -0.83 -16.24 -38.10
CA HIS A 215 -0.43 -14.82 -38.06
C HIS A 215 1.00 -14.57 -37.57
N ASN A 216 1.76 -15.63 -37.35
CA ASN A 216 3.14 -15.56 -36.84
C ASN A 216 3.21 -14.69 -35.55
N ILE A 217 2.38 -15.02 -34.56
CA ILE A 217 2.39 -14.41 -33.23
C ILE A 217 3.08 -15.39 -32.28
N PRO A 218 4.16 -14.97 -31.60
CA PRO A 218 4.86 -15.84 -30.67
C PRO A 218 4.00 -16.22 -29.47
N MET A 219 4.27 -17.39 -28.88
CA MET A 219 3.55 -17.87 -27.70
C MET A 219 4.45 -17.91 -26.48
N ILE A 220 3.80 -17.90 -25.31
CA ILE A 220 4.37 -18.22 -24.00
C ILE A 220 3.51 -19.26 -23.27
N ILE A 221 4.09 -19.88 -22.25
CA ILE A 221 3.37 -20.76 -21.33
C ILE A 221 3.55 -20.24 -19.91
N THR A 222 2.44 -20.09 -19.17
CA THR A 222 2.42 -19.64 -17.79
C THR A 222 1.61 -20.56 -16.90
N CYS A 223 1.68 -20.38 -15.59
CA CYS A 223 0.91 -21.15 -14.61
C CYS A 223 -0.36 -20.44 -14.15
N ASP A 224 -0.49 -19.13 -14.38
CA ASP A 224 -1.56 -18.32 -13.77
C ASP A 224 -1.67 -18.62 -12.27
N SER A 225 -0.52 -18.48 -11.56
CA SER A 225 -0.39 -18.98 -10.19
C SER A 225 -1.06 -18.06 -9.19
N HIS A 226 -1.98 -18.59 -8.38
CA HIS A 226 -2.63 -17.86 -7.28
C HIS A 226 -2.08 -18.26 -5.92
N TYR A 227 -1.25 -19.29 -5.85
CA TYR A 227 -0.49 -19.73 -4.70
C TYR A 227 0.82 -20.40 -5.14
N VAL A 228 1.71 -20.67 -4.21
CA VAL A 228 3.10 -21.04 -4.53
C VAL A 228 3.28 -22.54 -4.64
N TYR A 229 2.76 -23.30 -3.68
CA TYR A 229 3.00 -24.73 -3.53
C TYR A 229 1.71 -25.56 -3.66
N PRO A 230 1.74 -26.76 -4.25
CA PRO A 230 0.53 -27.56 -4.50
C PRO A 230 -0.27 -27.89 -3.23
N TRP A 231 0.38 -28.00 -2.07
CA TRP A 231 -0.28 -28.28 -0.79
C TRP A 231 -1.08 -27.07 -0.24
N GLN A 232 -0.94 -25.88 -0.82
CA GLN A 232 -1.70 -24.66 -0.44
C GLN A 232 -3.10 -24.60 -1.07
N SER A 233 -3.42 -25.51 -2.00
CA SER A 233 -4.66 -25.51 -2.80
C SER A 233 -5.94 -25.42 -1.97
N ASP A 234 -6.04 -26.18 -0.86
CA ASP A 234 -7.23 -26.19 0.01
C ASP A 234 -7.42 -24.84 0.73
N SER A 235 -6.32 -24.20 1.14
CA SER A 235 -6.37 -22.89 1.78
C SER A 235 -6.79 -21.82 0.78
N HIS A 236 -6.25 -21.86 -0.42
CA HIS A 236 -6.62 -20.98 -1.51
C HIS A 236 -8.10 -21.16 -1.92
N ALA A 237 -8.59 -22.40 -2.03
CA ALA A 237 -9.98 -22.67 -2.32
C ALA A 237 -10.93 -22.04 -1.27
N LYS A 238 -10.57 -22.07 -0.01
CA LYS A 238 -11.33 -21.39 1.06
C LYS A 238 -11.34 -19.88 0.90
N LEU A 239 -10.20 -19.28 0.52
CA LEU A 239 -10.11 -17.84 0.25
C LEU A 239 -11.03 -17.42 -0.89
N VAL A 240 -11.02 -18.16 -2.02
CA VAL A 240 -11.92 -17.91 -3.17
C VAL A 240 -13.38 -18.07 -2.79
N MET A 241 -13.70 -19.04 -1.92
CA MET A 241 -15.07 -19.22 -1.39
C MET A 241 -15.53 -18.01 -0.58
N VAL A 242 -14.65 -17.37 0.19
CA VAL A 242 -14.98 -16.13 0.91
C VAL A 242 -15.28 -15.00 -0.08
N ASN A 243 -14.47 -14.86 -1.13
CA ASN A 243 -14.64 -13.83 -2.15
C ASN A 243 -15.95 -13.97 -2.94
N THR A 244 -16.27 -15.19 -3.36
CA THR A 244 -17.40 -15.45 -4.26
C THR A 244 -18.73 -15.65 -3.52
N GLY A 245 -18.73 -15.65 -2.19
CA GLY A 245 -19.91 -16.01 -1.40
C GLY A 245 -20.47 -17.43 -1.72
N GLY A 246 -19.68 -18.20 -2.43
CA GLY A 246 -19.93 -19.36 -3.24
C GLY A 246 -20.93 -20.38 -2.71
N GLN A 247 -20.47 -21.39 -1.96
CA GLN A 247 -21.35 -22.47 -1.48
C GLN A 247 -22.27 -22.05 -0.31
N ILE A 248 -21.85 -21.09 0.49
CA ILE A 248 -22.67 -20.57 1.61
C ILE A 248 -23.93 -19.90 1.05
N ASN A 249 -23.79 -19.05 0.05
CA ASN A 249 -24.94 -18.40 -0.60
C ASN A 249 -25.82 -19.42 -1.38
N LYS A 250 -25.22 -20.45 -2.00
CA LYS A 250 -25.99 -21.54 -2.60
C LYS A 250 -26.76 -22.37 -1.55
N ALA A 251 -26.13 -22.66 -0.41
CA ALA A 251 -26.78 -23.37 0.70
C ALA A 251 -27.89 -22.52 1.35
N ILE A 252 -27.66 -21.22 1.54
CA ILE A 252 -28.64 -20.28 2.06
C ILE A 252 -29.83 -20.11 1.08
N LYS A 253 -29.55 -20.00 -0.22
CA LYS A 253 -30.57 -19.95 -1.29
C LYS A 253 -31.37 -21.24 -1.39
N ALA A 254 -30.69 -22.39 -1.30
CA ALA A 254 -31.35 -23.72 -1.29
C ALA A 254 -32.18 -23.95 -0.03
N ALA A 255 -31.84 -23.32 1.08
CA ALA A 255 -32.57 -23.36 2.34
C ALA A 255 -33.73 -22.33 2.41
N GLY A 256 -33.93 -21.49 1.38
CA GLY A 256 -34.98 -20.47 1.34
C GLY A 256 -34.80 -19.32 2.35
N LEU A 257 -33.57 -19.07 2.80
CA LEU A 257 -33.25 -18.11 3.84
C LEU A 257 -32.84 -16.71 3.31
N THR A 258 -32.92 -16.48 1.98
CA THR A 258 -32.62 -15.16 1.38
C THR A 258 -33.85 -14.57 0.70
N ASP A 259 -34.03 -13.26 0.89
CA ASP A 259 -35.00 -12.45 0.16
C ASP A 259 -34.58 -12.34 -1.31
N SER A 260 -35.46 -12.76 -2.22
CA SER A 260 -35.24 -12.87 -3.66
C SER A 260 -35.21 -11.53 -4.41
N SER A 261 -35.20 -10.39 -3.70
CA SER A 261 -35.35 -9.05 -4.28
C SER A 261 -34.05 -8.29 -4.58
N LYS A 262 -32.88 -8.84 -4.26
CA LYS A 262 -31.58 -8.29 -4.69
C LYS A 262 -31.02 -9.19 -5.79
N GLU A 263 -31.15 -8.74 -7.03
CA GLU A 263 -30.36 -9.29 -8.14
C GLU A 263 -28.89 -9.02 -7.82
N ASP A 264 -28.16 -10.09 -7.55
CA ASP A 264 -26.75 -10.06 -7.24
C ASP A 264 -25.97 -9.42 -8.39
N ALA A 265 -25.20 -8.39 -8.05
CA ALA A 265 -24.15 -7.88 -8.92
C ALA A 265 -23.30 -9.05 -9.41
N ASP A 266 -23.01 -9.07 -10.71
CA ASP A 266 -22.26 -10.08 -11.45
C ASP A 266 -21.20 -10.81 -10.61
N VAL A 267 -21.56 -11.93 -10.03
CA VAL A 267 -20.61 -12.95 -9.63
C VAL A 267 -20.13 -13.56 -10.94
N ASP A 268 -18.86 -13.39 -11.25
CA ASP A 268 -18.23 -13.94 -12.44
C ASP A 268 -18.61 -15.43 -12.54
N SER A 269 -19.42 -15.77 -13.53
CA SER A 269 -19.99 -17.13 -13.70
C SER A 269 -18.90 -18.18 -13.94
N ASN A 270 -17.65 -17.77 -14.12
CA ASN A 270 -16.48 -18.63 -14.28
C ASN A 270 -16.03 -19.34 -13.01
N SER A 271 -16.51 -18.93 -11.81
CA SER A 271 -16.21 -19.65 -10.56
C SER A 271 -16.71 -21.11 -10.53
N MET A 272 -17.55 -21.52 -11.49
CA MET A 272 -18.04 -22.90 -11.59
C MET A 272 -17.02 -23.88 -12.17
N PHE A 273 -15.96 -23.39 -12.85
CA PHE A 273 -14.96 -24.22 -13.55
C PHE A 273 -13.57 -24.16 -12.91
N TYR A 274 -13.45 -23.64 -11.71
CA TYR A 274 -12.19 -23.53 -11.02
C TYR A 274 -11.74 -24.88 -10.44
N GLN A 275 -10.56 -25.36 -10.86
CA GLN A 275 -9.87 -26.51 -10.26
C GLN A 275 -8.78 -26.02 -9.29
N PRO A 276 -9.07 -25.95 -7.99
CA PRO A 276 -8.17 -25.30 -7.04
C PRO A 276 -6.76 -25.88 -6.99
N SER A 277 -6.58 -27.16 -7.34
CA SER A 277 -5.30 -27.86 -7.26
C SER A 277 -4.26 -27.44 -8.32
N GLN A 278 -4.62 -26.64 -9.32
CA GLN A 278 -3.78 -26.40 -10.49
C GLN A 278 -3.13 -25.01 -10.57
N TYR A 279 -3.45 -24.08 -9.65
CA TYR A 279 -3.00 -22.69 -9.73
C TYR A 279 -1.76 -22.39 -8.88
N TYR A 280 -0.74 -23.26 -8.97
CA TYR A 280 0.54 -23.10 -8.26
C TYR A 280 1.72 -22.91 -9.22
N VAL A 281 2.89 -22.53 -8.70
CA VAL A 281 4.12 -22.41 -9.50
C VAL A 281 4.66 -23.78 -9.81
N LYS A 282 4.31 -24.31 -10.98
CA LYS A 282 4.64 -25.69 -11.40
C LYS A 282 6.12 -25.83 -11.79
N PRO A 283 6.76 -26.97 -11.47
CA PRO A 283 7.99 -27.37 -12.13
C PRO A 283 7.80 -27.63 -13.62
N TYR A 284 8.85 -27.51 -14.41
CA TYR A 284 8.80 -27.70 -15.86
C TYR A 284 8.30 -29.11 -16.26
N HIS A 285 8.83 -30.17 -15.60
CA HIS A 285 8.39 -31.54 -15.90
C HIS A 285 6.88 -31.73 -15.71
N VAL A 286 6.26 -31.09 -14.72
CA VAL A 286 4.80 -31.17 -14.50
C VAL A 286 4.06 -30.58 -15.69
N LEU A 287 4.50 -29.42 -16.20
CA LEU A 287 3.89 -28.80 -17.37
C LEU A 287 4.06 -29.66 -18.63
N VAL A 288 5.17 -30.38 -18.76
CA VAL A 288 5.46 -31.24 -19.92
C VAL A 288 4.77 -32.58 -19.80
N GLU A 289 4.78 -33.24 -18.63
CA GLU A 289 4.26 -34.59 -18.42
C GLU A 289 2.73 -34.62 -18.31
N GLU A 290 2.12 -33.65 -17.61
CA GLU A 290 0.67 -33.63 -17.39
C GLU A 290 -0.11 -32.97 -18.55
N TYR A 291 0.49 -31.99 -19.22
CA TYR A 291 -0.19 -31.17 -20.23
C TYR A 291 0.46 -31.23 -21.59
N TYR A 292 1.06 -32.33 -21.88
CA TYR A 292 1.94 -32.58 -23.00
C TYR A 292 1.68 -31.77 -24.26
N SER A 293 2.58 -31.24 -24.51
CA SER A 293 3.39 -30.38 -25.32
C SER A 293 3.30 -30.74 -26.80
N HIS A 294 2.83 -29.75 -27.51
CA HIS A 294 3.01 -29.68 -28.94
C HIS A 294 4.48 -29.22 -29.22
N PRO A 295 5.06 -29.49 -30.39
CA PRO A 295 6.44 -29.10 -30.74
C PRO A 295 6.72 -27.61 -30.53
N GLU A 296 5.71 -26.73 -30.69
CA GLU A 296 5.77 -25.30 -30.47
C GLU A 296 5.95 -24.88 -29.01
N ASP A 297 5.67 -25.77 -28.05
CA ASP A 297 5.72 -25.44 -26.63
C ASP A 297 7.18 -25.24 -26.14
N ALA A 298 8.15 -25.89 -26.78
CA ALA A 298 9.57 -25.67 -26.48
C ALA A 298 9.97 -24.20 -26.72
N GLU A 299 9.51 -23.59 -27.81
CA GLU A 299 9.73 -22.18 -28.09
C GLU A 299 8.95 -21.29 -27.12
N ALA A 300 7.71 -21.65 -26.79
CA ALA A 300 6.88 -20.91 -25.85
C ALA A 300 7.49 -20.84 -24.45
N PHE A 301 8.10 -21.92 -23.94
CA PHE A 301 8.89 -21.89 -22.70
C PHE A 301 10.13 -21.01 -22.82
N ALA A 302 10.88 -21.14 -23.91
CA ALA A 302 12.09 -20.31 -24.15
C ALA A 302 11.74 -18.81 -24.22
N ASN A 303 10.59 -18.45 -24.81
CA ASN A 303 10.12 -17.07 -24.88
C ASN A 303 9.85 -16.47 -23.49
N THR A 304 9.44 -17.24 -22.48
CA THR A 304 9.27 -16.72 -21.12
C THR A 304 10.60 -16.26 -20.52
N ASN A 305 11.67 -17.01 -20.72
CA ASN A 305 13.02 -16.62 -20.29
C ASN A 305 13.51 -15.39 -21.06
N LYS A 306 13.27 -15.32 -22.37
CA LYS A 306 13.59 -14.16 -23.20
C LYS A 306 12.89 -12.89 -22.70
N ILE A 307 11.59 -12.97 -22.41
CA ILE A 307 10.82 -11.87 -21.85
C ILE A 307 11.40 -11.46 -20.49
N ALA A 308 11.67 -12.42 -19.61
CA ALA A 308 12.26 -12.14 -18.31
C ALA A 308 13.62 -11.42 -18.42
N GLU A 309 14.43 -11.75 -19.42
CA GLU A 309 15.72 -11.08 -19.69
C GLU A 309 15.54 -9.65 -20.24
N MET A 310 14.49 -9.42 -21.05
CA MET A 310 14.15 -8.09 -21.58
C MET A 310 13.64 -7.11 -20.51
N CYS A 311 13.07 -7.61 -19.43
CA CYS A 311 12.49 -6.77 -18.37
C CYS A 311 13.58 -6.26 -17.42
N ASN A 312 13.85 -4.96 -17.44
CA ASN A 312 14.88 -4.33 -16.63
C ASN A 312 14.36 -2.98 -16.08
N VAL A 313 13.52 -3.05 -15.03
CA VAL A 313 12.98 -1.89 -14.35
C VAL A 313 13.63 -1.76 -12.98
N THR A 314 14.14 -0.59 -12.67
CA THR A 314 14.60 -0.23 -11.34
C THR A 314 13.64 0.79 -10.75
N LEU A 315 12.99 0.44 -9.64
CA LEU A 315 12.14 1.40 -8.95
C LEU A 315 13.01 2.47 -8.28
N PRO A 316 12.57 3.74 -8.30
CA PRO A 316 13.28 4.80 -7.59
C PRO A 316 13.36 4.46 -6.10
N LYS A 317 14.51 4.77 -5.48
CA LYS A 317 14.63 4.70 -4.03
C LYS A 317 13.75 5.77 -3.39
N ASN A 318 13.38 5.58 -2.12
CA ASN A 318 12.59 6.58 -1.38
C ASN A 318 13.20 7.99 -1.40
N ASP A 319 14.52 8.09 -1.58
CA ASP A 319 15.24 9.37 -1.68
C ASP A 319 15.06 10.05 -3.05
N ASP A 320 14.60 9.31 -4.07
CA ASP A 320 14.36 9.79 -5.44
C ASP A 320 12.86 10.09 -5.70
N ILE A 321 12.05 10.21 -4.67
CA ILE A 321 10.61 10.51 -4.82
C ILE A 321 10.46 11.89 -5.46
N ILE A 322 10.01 11.88 -6.71
CA ILE A 322 9.57 13.11 -7.39
C ILE A 322 8.15 13.41 -6.91
N PHE A 323 8.03 14.48 -6.13
CA PHE A 323 6.74 14.93 -5.67
C PHE A 323 5.91 15.49 -6.84
N PRO A 324 4.59 15.24 -6.92
CA PRO A 324 3.75 15.83 -7.95
C PRO A 324 3.95 17.35 -7.99
N ALA A 325 4.29 17.90 -9.15
CA ALA A 325 4.45 19.32 -9.37
C ALA A 325 3.33 19.83 -10.28
N PRO A 326 2.11 20.06 -9.76
CA PRO A 326 0.97 20.51 -10.57
C PRO A 326 1.13 21.95 -11.08
N TYR A 327 2.16 22.65 -10.63
CA TYR A 327 2.47 24.03 -10.98
C TYR A 327 3.77 24.13 -11.76
N SER A 328 3.79 24.96 -12.81
CA SER A 328 5.00 25.23 -13.59
C SER A 328 6.06 26.02 -12.80
N ASP A 329 5.63 26.82 -11.84
CA ASP A 329 6.47 27.59 -10.91
C ASP A 329 5.90 27.47 -9.49
N PRO A 330 6.19 26.37 -8.77
CA PRO A 330 5.66 26.15 -7.43
C PRO A 330 6.21 27.15 -6.40
N ASP A 331 7.41 27.68 -6.59
CA ASP A 331 8.01 28.66 -5.68
C ASP A 331 7.21 29.96 -5.67
N SER A 332 6.89 30.50 -6.84
CA SER A 332 6.08 31.73 -6.95
C SER A 332 4.67 31.52 -6.42
N VAL A 333 4.04 30.36 -6.69
CA VAL A 333 2.69 30.06 -6.20
C VAL A 333 2.69 29.97 -4.67
N LEU A 334 3.65 29.24 -4.10
CA LEU A 334 3.77 29.08 -2.63
C LEU A 334 3.99 30.42 -1.94
N ARG A 335 4.92 31.22 -2.46
CA ARG A 335 5.19 32.58 -1.99
C ARG A 335 3.93 33.45 -2.06
N GLY A 336 3.22 33.42 -3.17
CA GLY A 336 1.99 34.20 -3.38
C GLY A 336 0.94 33.88 -2.31
N ARG A 337 0.68 32.59 -2.05
CA ARG A 337 -0.28 32.15 -1.00
C ARG A 337 0.17 32.56 0.40
N ALA A 338 1.44 32.38 0.72
CA ALA A 338 2.01 32.77 2.02
C ALA A 338 1.91 34.28 2.26
N MET A 339 2.24 35.11 1.26
CA MET A 339 2.17 36.58 1.37
C MET A 339 0.73 37.08 1.38
N GLN A 340 -0.19 36.45 0.70
CA GLN A 340 -1.61 36.76 0.80
C GLN A 340 -2.11 36.53 2.23
N TRP A 341 -1.80 35.39 2.83
CA TRP A 341 -2.13 35.14 4.24
C TRP A 341 -1.48 36.16 5.15
N TYR A 342 -0.18 36.47 4.98
CA TYR A 342 0.53 37.42 5.80
C TYR A 342 -0.09 38.83 5.70
N SER A 343 -0.52 39.27 4.53
CA SER A 343 -1.13 40.58 4.34
C SER A 343 -2.39 40.79 5.20
N GLU A 344 -3.17 39.73 5.40
CA GLU A 344 -4.37 39.73 6.24
C GLU A 344 -4.01 39.53 7.73
N TYR A 345 -3.14 38.56 8.02
CA TYR A 345 -2.80 38.20 9.40
C TYR A 345 -2.02 39.32 10.11
N SER A 346 -1.11 39.97 9.41
CA SER A 346 -0.29 41.06 9.93
C SER A 346 -1.08 42.30 10.43
N LYS A 347 -2.33 42.49 9.96
CA LYS A 347 -3.21 43.56 10.47
C LYS A 347 -3.50 43.42 11.97
N LYS A 348 -3.33 42.25 12.55
CA LYS A 348 -3.56 41.95 13.97
C LYS A 348 -2.29 41.99 14.81
N LEU A 349 -1.12 42.19 14.19
CA LEU A 349 0.18 42.11 14.85
C LEU A 349 0.75 43.51 15.19
N SER A 350 1.57 43.56 16.24
CA SER A 350 2.41 44.75 16.52
C SER A 350 3.48 44.90 15.41
N GLU A 351 4.02 46.12 15.24
CA GLU A 351 5.10 46.36 14.25
C GLU A 351 6.32 45.46 14.48
N LYS A 352 6.62 45.14 15.73
CA LYS A 352 7.70 44.22 16.10
C LYS A 352 7.40 42.81 15.63
N ASP A 353 6.19 42.33 15.87
CA ASP A 353 5.80 40.97 15.53
C ASP A 353 5.65 40.81 14.02
N LYS A 354 5.16 41.80 13.28
CA LYS A 354 5.14 41.82 11.82
C LYS A 354 6.48 41.42 11.23
N LYS A 355 7.55 42.01 11.74
CA LYS A 355 8.89 41.68 11.24
C LYS A 355 9.27 40.22 11.55
N ILE A 356 9.00 39.74 12.76
CA ILE A 356 9.30 38.36 13.16
C ILE A 356 8.59 37.34 12.24
N TYR A 357 7.31 37.59 11.99
CA TYR A 357 6.51 36.69 11.10
C TYR A 357 6.98 36.73 9.65
N LEU A 358 7.32 37.93 9.14
CA LEU A 358 7.82 38.06 7.77
C LEU A 358 9.18 37.39 7.60
N ASP A 359 10.14 37.68 8.49
CA ASP A 359 11.47 37.08 8.45
C ASP A 359 11.39 35.54 8.50
N ARG A 360 10.49 35.01 9.34
CA ARG A 360 10.27 33.56 9.44
C ARG A 360 9.63 32.95 8.19
N LEU A 361 8.65 33.61 7.58
CA LEU A 361 8.06 33.14 6.30
C LEU A 361 9.10 33.11 5.18
N GLU A 362 9.94 34.16 5.11
CA GLU A 362 11.02 34.23 4.11
C GLU A 362 12.04 33.09 4.31
N GLU A 363 12.45 32.84 5.55
CA GLU A 363 13.35 31.72 5.89
C GLU A 363 12.76 30.37 5.44
N GLU A 364 11.49 30.12 5.73
CA GLU A 364 10.81 28.86 5.37
C GLU A 364 10.64 28.72 3.86
N LEU A 365 10.21 29.78 3.15
CA LEU A 365 10.07 29.78 1.70
C LEU A 365 11.41 29.53 0.99
N GLU A 366 12.48 30.16 1.48
CA GLU A 366 13.82 29.93 0.93
C GLU A 366 14.28 28.48 1.12
N MET A 367 13.99 27.88 2.28
CA MET A 367 14.33 26.47 2.54
C MET A 367 13.55 25.51 1.64
N TYR A 368 12.24 25.71 1.48
CA TYR A 368 11.42 24.89 0.57
C TYR A 368 11.91 25.00 -0.88
N SER A 369 12.24 26.19 -1.35
CA SER A 369 12.78 26.43 -2.69
C SER A 369 14.14 25.76 -2.88
N LYS A 370 15.09 25.94 -1.95
CA LYS A 370 16.43 25.30 -1.99
C LYS A 370 16.37 23.77 -2.03
N MET A 371 15.38 23.18 -1.37
CA MET A 371 15.22 21.73 -1.32
C MET A 371 14.36 21.18 -2.47
N GLY A 372 13.78 22.03 -3.32
CA GLY A 372 12.87 21.64 -4.40
C GLY A 372 11.52 21.09 -3.89
N PHE A 373 11.09 21.48 -2.68
CA PHE A 373 9.90 20.93 -2.02
C PHE A 373 8.70 21.87 -2.02
N SER A 374 8.72 22.95 -2.78
CA SER A 374 7.65 23.95 -2.79
C SER A 374 6.29 23.41 -3.26
N SER A 375 6.27 22.38 -4.09
CA SER A 375 5.02 21.71 -4.47
C SER A 375 4.38 20.94 -3.32
N TYR A 376 5.14 20.46 -2.35
CA TYR A 376 4.66 19.61 -1.27
C TYR A 376 3.55 20.27 -0.41
N PRO A 377 3.78 21.45 0.21
CA PRO A 377 2.74 22.10 1.00
C PRO A 377 1.56 22.56 0.14
N LEU A 378 1.76 22.88 -1.15
CA LEU A 378 0.69 23.28 -2.06
C LEU A 378 -0.29 22.11 -2.32
N VAL A 379 0.23 20.93 -2.62
CA VAL A 379 -0.59 19.72 -2.83
C VAL A 379 -1.34 19.34 -1.55
N LEU A 380 -0.68 19.41 -0.39
CA LEU A 380 -1.34 19.15 0.88
C LEU A 380 -2.48 20.14 1.15
N GLN A 381 -2.27 21.42 0.88
CA GLN A 381 -3.32 22.43 1.04
C GLN A 381 -4.53 22.10 0.16
N GLU A 382 -4.31 21.74 -1.11
CA GLU A 382 -5.40 21.40 -2.03
C GLU A 382 -6.19 20.18 -1.58
N ILE A 383 -5.50 19.12 -1.10
CA ILE A 383 -6.18 17.94 -0.53
C ILE A 383 -7.05 18.34 0.66
N LEU A 384 -6.52 19.18 1.57
CA LEU A 384 -7.24 19.64 2.75
C LEU A 384 -8.42 20.54 2.40
N ASP A 385 -8.25 21.43 1.43
CA ASP A 385 -9.32 22.35 0.99
C ASP A 385 -10.45 21.58 0.29
N GLU A 386 -10.11 20.57 -0.52
CA GLU A 386 -11.10 19.67 -1.14
C GLU A 386 -11.84 18.83 -0.07
N ALA A 387 -11.13 18.30 0.91
CA ALA A 387 -11.73 17.55 2.02
C ALA A 387 -12.70 18.43 2.82
N LYS A 388 -12.29 19.65 3.17
CA LYS A 388 -13.13 20.65 3.86
C LYS A 388 -14.38 21.01 3.02
N ALA A 389 -14.22 21.22 1.71
CA ALA A 389 -15.33 21.53 0.81
C ALA A 389 -16.38 20.41 0.74
N LYS A 390 -15.96 19.16 0.93
CA LYS A 390 -16.82 17.98 1.00
C LYS A 390 -17.37 17.70 2.41
N GLY A 391 -17.13 18.57 3.38
CA GLY A 391 -17.55 18.38 4.76
C GLY A 391 -16.83 17.23 5.50
N ILE A 392 -15.71 16.75 4.97
CA ILE A 392 -14.89 15.73 5.62
C ILE A 392 -14.17 16.40 6.80
N MET A 393 -14.38 15.88 7.99
CA MET A 393 -13.61 16.31 9.16
C MET A 393 -12.16 15.88 9.02
N ILE A 394 -11.26 16.83 9.21
CA ILE A 394 -9.82 16.55 9.20
C ILE A 394 -9.39 16.46 10.66
N GLY A 395 -8.91 15.29 11.05
CA GLY A 395 -8.34 15.06 12.38
C GLY A 395 -7.04 15.83 12.58
N PRO A 396 -6.54 15.92 13.82
CA PRO A 396 -5.33 16.68 14.15
C PRO A 396 -4.05 16.13 13.51
N GLY A 397 -4.09 14.93 12.91
CA GLY A 397 -2.95 14.30 12.24
C GLY A 397 -1.78 14.02 13.18
N ARG A 398 -2.07 13.71 14.47
CA ARG A 398 -1.05 13.55 15.50
C ARG A 398 -1.46 12.53 16.54
N GLY A 399 -0.46 11.77 17.00
CA GLY A 399 -0.61 10.87 18.11
C GLY A 399 -0.97 11.62 19.40
N CYS A 400 -2.05 11.21 20.07
CA CYS A 400 -2.55 11.77 21.31
C CYS A 400 -2.82 10.68 22.35
N LEU A 401 -2.86 11.08 23.62
CA LEU A 401 -3.14 10.21 24.78
C LEU A 401 -4.51 10.55 25.36
N LEU A 402 -5.24 9.53 25.82
CA LEU A 402 -6.55 9.71 26.48
C LEU A 402 -6.41 10.53 27.76
N GLU A 403 -7.45 11.29 28.11
CA GLU A 403 -7.55 11.97 29.41
C GLU A 403 -7.34 10.95 30.56
N GLY A 404 -6.75 11.41 31.66
CA GLY A 404 -6.35 10.54 32.78
C GLY A 404 -4.99 9.86 32.63
N THR A 405 -4.36 9.86 31.45
CA THR A 405 -3.00 9.35 31.27
C THR A 405 -2.02 10.08 32.18
N LYS A 406 -1.30 9.36 33.01
CA LYS A 406 -0.39 9.93 34.02
C LYS A 406 0.96 10.26 33.42
N VAL A 407 1.39 11.52 33.52
CA VAL A 407 2.68 12.05 33.05
C VAL A 407 3.56 12.41 34.26
N LEU A 408 4.84 12.00 34.22
CA LEU A 408 5.81 12.35 35.26
C LEU A 408 6.24 13.80 35.10
N ILE A 409 5.86 14.64 36.07
CA ILE A 409 6.18 16.08 36.07
C ILE A 409 6.99 16.48 37.30
N ASN A 410 7.69 17.60 37.18
CA ASN A 410 8.24 18.37 38.30
C ASN A 410 7.64 19.77 38.21
N ARG A 411 6.79 20.12 39.18
CA ARG A 411 6.16 21.43 39.33
C ARG A 411 6.59 22.03 40.69
N ASP A 412 7.20 23.18 40.69
CA ASP A 412 7.66 23.87 41.89
C ASP A 412 8.52 22.97 42.81
N ASN A 413 9.44 22.20 42.23
CA ASN A 413 10.30 21.19 42.88
C ASN A 413 9.55 19.98 43.48
N SER A 414 8.27 19.86 43.23
CA SER A 414 7.48 18.67 43.57
C SER A 414 7.39 17.71 42.39
N ILE A 415 7.85 16.46 42.58
CA ILE A 415 7.87 15.44 41.52
C ILE A 415 6.73 14.46 41.80
N TYR A 416 5.82 14.29 40.81
CA TYR A 416 4.69 13.40 40.93
C TYR A 416 4.10 13.05 39.54
N TYR A 417 3.25 12.04 39.48
CA TYR A 417 2.45 11.72 38.30
C TYR A 417 1.19 12.58 38.25
N CYS A 418 1.06 13.40 37.20
CA CYS A 418 -0.07 14.28 36.95
C CYS A 418 -0.90 13.74 35.78
N PRO A 419 -2.24 13.66 35.87
CA PRO A 419 -3.06 13.38 34.71
C PRO A 419 -2.83 14.44 33.61
N ILE A 420 -2.74 13.98 32.35
CA ILE A 420 -2.27 14.79 31.21
C ILE A 420 -3.09 16.08 31.00
N GLU A 421 -4.40 16.02 31.27
CA GLU A 421 -5.33 17.16 31.18
C GLU A 421 -5.01 18.28 32.20
N PHE A 422 -4.25 18.00 33.24
CA PHE A 422 -3.83 18.97 34.28
C PHE A 422 -2.38 19.41 34.15
N VAL A 423 -1.65 18.90 33.17
CA VAL A 423 -0.30 19.36 32.86
C VAL A 423 -0.38 20.78 32.27
N ARG A 424 0.52 21.66 32.69
CA ARG A 424 0.52 23.08 32.32
C ARG A 424 1.78 23.48 31.58
N VAL A 425 1.68 24.53 30.79
CA VAL A 425 2.86 25.20 30.24
C VAL A 425 3.75 25.67 31.41
N GLY A 426 5.05 25.36 31.30
CA GLY A 426 6.05 25.62 32.35
C GLY A 426 6.33 24.41 33.26
N ASP A 427 5.48 23.39 33.29
CA ASP A 427 5.82 22.14 33.98
C ASP A 427 7.05 21.48 33.34
N MET A 428 7.90 20.89 34.16
CA MET A 428 9.02 20.11 33.71
C MET A 428 8.61 18.63 33.59
N VAL A 429 8.82 18.00 32.43
CA VAL A 429 8.57 16.57 32.22
C VAL A 429 9.87 15.80 32.04
N TRP A 430 9.89 14.53 32.44
CA TRP A 430 11.05 13.66 32.24
C TRP A 430 11.09 13.12 30.83
N THR A 431 12.23 13.25 30.15
CA THR A 431 12.38 12.92 28.72
C THR A 431 13.20 11.66 28.48
N HIS A 432 13.20 11.17 27.22
CA HIS A 432 13.97 9.99 26.80
C HIS A 432 15.51 10.16 26.93
N ASN A 433 15.99 11.38 27.11
CA ASN A 433 17.40 11.66 27.40
C ASN A 433 17.70 11.70 28.91
N ASN A 434 16.80 11.18 29.74
CA ASN A 434 16.92 11.12 31.20
C ASN A 434 17.22 12.49 31.83
N ARG A 435 16.43 13.51 31.42
CA ARG A 435 16.52 14.88 31.94
C ARG A 435 15.16 15.56 31.95
N TRP A 436 15.03 16.60 32.79
CA TRP A 436 13.85 17.43 32.86
C TRP A 436 13.83 18.45 31.72
N LYS A 437 12.68 18.59 31.03
CA LYS A 437 12.45 19.60 30.00
C LYS A 437 11.07 20.23 30.16
N SER A 438 10.99 21.52 29.81
CA SER A 438 9.77 22.30 29.98
C SER A 438 8.71 21.92 28.94
N VAL A 439 7.48 21.83 29.41
CA VAL A 439 6.28 21.84 28.56
C VAL A 439 6.03 23.26 28.11
N TYR A 440 6.11 23.53 26.81
CA TYR A 440 5.87 24.88 26.28
C TYR A 440 4.47 25.05 25.67
N HIS A 441 3.76 23.93 25.39
CA HIS A 441 2.39 23.96 24.94
C HIS A 441 1.67 22.66 25.28
N THR A 442 0.34 22.75 25.50
CA THR A 442 -0.54 21.60 25.68
C THR A 442 -1.67 21.67 24.67
N THR A 443 -2.02 20.56 24.05
CA THR A 443 -3.12 20.49 23.09
C THR A 443 -4.20 19.55 23.58
N LYS A 444 -5.43 19.81 23.16
CA LYS A 444 -6.60 19.01 23.48
C LYS A 444 -7.43 18.86 22.22
N TYR A 445 -7.82 17.63 21.92
CA TYR A 445 -8.64 17.28 20.77
C TYR A 445 -9.79 16.35 21.16
N THR A 446 -10.72 16.21 20.22
CA THR A 446 -11.79 15.22 20.29
C THR A 446 -11.64 14.30 19.10
N VAL A 447 -11.55 12.99 19.33
CA VAL A 447 -11.34 11.97 18.30
C VAL A 447 -12.41 10.89 18.39
N ASP A 448 -12.60 10.16 17.29
CA ASP A 448 -13.43 8.94 17.29
C ASP A 448 -12.69 7.85 18.11
N TYR A 449 -13.42 7.13 18.98
CA TYR A 449 -12.81 6.08 19.79
C TYR A 449 -12.20 4.95 18.96
N ARG A 450 -12.66 4.76 17.72
CA ARG A 450 -12.14 3.74 16.78
C ARG A 450 -10.72 3.98 16.31
N ASP A 451 -10.22 5.22 16.45
CA ASP A 451 -8.82 5.56 16.18
C ASP A 451 -7.92 5.36 17.41
N MET A 452 -8.49 4.84 18.47
CA MET A 452 -7.79 4.60 19.73
C MET A 452 -7.47 3.13 19.89
N ILE A 453 -6.31 2.87 20.50
CA ILE A 453 -5.90 1.54 20.91
C ILE A 453 -5.56 1.53 22.41
N THR A 454 -5.59 0.36 23.00
CA THR A 454 -5.17 0.09 24.37
C THR A 454 -3.84 -0.64 24.33
N LEU A 455 -2.82 -0.06 24.97
CA LEU A 455 -1.57 -0.71 25.31
C LEU A 455 -1.65 -1.22 26.74
N GLU A 456 -1.69 -2.53 26.91
CA GLU A 456 -1.71 -3.20 28.22
C GLU A 456 -0.33 -3.78 28.53
N THR A 457 0.12 -3.58 29.76
CA THR A 457 1.40 -4.05 30.27
C THR A 457 1.23 -4.55 31.71
N GLU A 458 2.22 -5.23 32.24
CA GLU A 458 2.26 -5.62 33.66
C GLU A 458 2.23 -4.41 34.64
N TYR A 459 2.49 -3.19 34.16
CA TYR A 459 2.48 -1.95 34.95
C TYR A 459 1.19 -1.12 34.74
N GLY A 460 0.22 -1.63 34.02
CA GLY A 460 -1.07 -0.99 33.77
C GLY A 460 -1.40 -0.79 32.31
N MET A 461 -2.47 -0.05 32.05
CA MET A 461 -2.99 0.24 30.73
C MET A 461 -2.81 1.71 30.36
N MET A 462 -2.62 1.97 29.07
CA MET A 462 -2.61 3.30 28.48
C MET A 462 -3.44 3.29 27.18
N HIS A 463 -4.32 4.27 27.05
CA HIS A 463 -5.14 4.43 25.84
C HIS A 463 -4.60 5.59 25.03
N LEU A 464 -4.38 5.36 23.75
CA LEU A 464 -3.73 6.31 22.86
C LEU A 464 -4.22 6.13 21.43
N THR A 465 -4.03 7.16 20.60
CA THR A 465 -4.29 7.02 19.17
C THR A 465 -3.27 6.05 18.54
N GLU A 466 -3.70 5.30 17.54
CA GLU A 466 -2.90 4.25 16.91
C GLU A 466 -1.55 4.72 16.34
N ASP A 467 -1.47 5.99 15.95
CA ASP A 467 -0.28 6.64 15.38
C ASP A 467 0.66 7.27 16.43
N HIS A 468 0.27 7.29 17.71
CA HIS A 468 1.11 7.86 18.77
C HIS A 468 2.42 7.07 18.90
N LYS A 469 3.55 7.80 18.87
CA LYS A 469 4.86 7.15 18.87
C LYS A 469 5.32 6.78 20.27
N ILE A 470 5.64 5.51 20.44
CA ILE A 470 6.16 4.91 21.66
C ILE A 470 7.64 4.59 21.47
N LYS A 471 8.46 4.89 22.48
CA LYS A 471 9.87 4.57 22.45
C LYS A 471 10.12 3.10 22.75
N THR A 472 10.95 2.48 21.90
CA THR A 472 11.47 1.13 22.10
C THR A 472 12.99 1.17 22.32
N LYS A 473 13.53 0.17 23.02
CA LYS A 473 14.98 0.03 23.28
C LYS A 473 15.76 -0.26 22.00
N ASN A 474 15.17 -1.01 21.09
CA ASN A 474 15.84 -1.61 19.95
C ASN A 474 15.53 -0.91 18.60
N HIS A 475 14.41 -0.19 18.48
CA HIS A 475 13.99 0.42 17.20
C HIS A 475 13.63 1.92 17.29
N GLY A 476 13.90 2.57 18.45
CA GLY A 476 13.59 3.99 18.62
C GLY A 476 12.10 4.27 18.82
N PHE A 477 11.57 5.35 18.26
CA PHE A 477 10.17 5.73 18.35
C PHE A 477 9.36 5.13 17.20
N ILE A 478 8.36 4.31 17.53
CA ILE A 478 7.50 3.56 16.60
C ILE A 478 6.04 3.91 16.87
N PRO A 479 5.18 4.06 15.83
CA PRO A 479 3.74 4.18 16.01
C PRO A 479 3.17 3.02 16.82
N ALA A 480 2.21 3.29 17.68
CA ALA A 480 1.70 2.26 18.60
C ALA A 480 1.06 1.07 17.86
N ILE A 481 0.40 1.33 16.71
CA ILE A 481 -0.18 0.27 15.86
C ILE A 481 0.87 -0.68 15.26
N GLU A 482 2.12 -0.24 15.12
CA GLU A 482 3.23 -1.01 14.55
C GLU A 482 4.02 -1.80 15.61
N LEU A 483 3.65 -1.69 16.89
CA LEU A 483 4.33 -2.43 17.95
C LEU A 483 4.05 -3.94 17.84
N ASP A 484 5.12 -4.74 17.92
CA ASP A 484 5.08 -6.19 17.94
C ASP A 484 5.84 -6.70 19.17
N ARG A 485 5.17 -7.41 20.07
CA ARG A 485 5.74 -7.95 21.31
C ARG A 485 6.85 -8.98 21.10
N GLN A 486 6.97 -9.56 19.91
CA GLN A 486 8.06 -10.50 19.60
C GLN A 486 9.35 -9.80 19.19
N ILE A 487 9.24 -8.53 18.77
CA ILE A 487 10.34 -7.76 18.17
C ILE A 487 10.73 -6.58 19.08
N HIS A 488 9.75 -5.94 19.73
CA HIS A 488 9.94 -4.66 20.40
C HIS A 488 9.96 -4.82 21.94
N THR A 489 10.91 -4.16 22.57
CA THR A 489 10.97 -3.92 24.01
C THR A 489 10.67 -2.45 24.26
N LEU A 490 9.63 -2.13 25.03
CA LEU A 490 9.27 -0.74 25.30
C LEU A 490 10.30 -0.08 26.23
N ASP A 491 10.63 1.18 25.95
CA ASP A 491 11.55 1.97 26.77
C ASP A 491 10.78 2.83 27.78
N ARG A 492 11.03 2.63 29.05
CA ARG A 492 10.48 3.44 30.14
C ARG A 492 11.38 4.65 30.49
N GLY A 493 12.63 4.67 30.01
CA GLY A 493 13.66 5.59 30.48
C GLY A 493 14.13 5.23 31.89
N THR A 494 15.32 5.70 32.26
CA THR A 494 15.92 5.45 33.56
C THR A 494 15.56 6.56 34.56
N LEU A 495 15.07 6.24 35.74
CA LEU A 495 14.83 7.16 36.84
C LEU A 495 15.93 7.01 37.90
N SER A 496 16.41 8.13 38.43
CA SER A 496 17.33 8.12 39.56
C SER A 496 16.63 7.67 40.87
N ASP A 497 17.41 7.15 41.82
CA ASP A 497 16.86 6.75 43.13
C ASP A 497 16.20 7.94 43.88
N ASP A 498 16.67 9.17 43.66
CA ASP A 498 16.03 10.39 44.20
C ASP A 498 14.62 10.61 43.62
N ILE A 499 14.41 10.40 42.31
CA ILE A 499 13.08 10.48 41.70
C ILE A 499 12.21 9.34 42.17
N LEU A 500 12.72 8.09 42.17
CA LEU A 500 11.99 6.90 42.62
C LEU A 500 11.55 6.98 44.08
N SER A 501 12.28 7.72 44.92
CA SER A 501 11.88 7.94 46.33
C SER A 501 10.68 8.89 46.48
N LYS A 502 10.33 9.66 45.44
CA LYS A 502 9.26 10.68 45.45
C LYS A 502 7.98 10.23 44.75
N VAL A 503 8.05 9.18 43.95
CA VAL A 503 6.91 8.66 43.16
C VAL A 503 6.78 7.15 43.32
N GLU A 504 5.54 6.67 43.27
CA GLU A 504 5.27 5.21 43.16
C GLU A 504 5.56 4.80 41.70
N ASP A 505 6.75 4.23 41.47
CA ASP A 505 7.14 3.69 40.17
C ASP A 505 8.03 2.48 40.33
N TYR A 506 8.17 1.68 39.28
CA TYR A 506 8.94 0.44 39.27
C TYR A 506 10.39 0.71 38.87
N LYS A 507 11.35 0.02 39.49
CA LYS A 507 12.79 0.07 39.19
C LYS A 507 13.13 -0.69 37.89
N THR A 508 12.34 -0.50 36.83
CA THR A 508 12.64 -1.05 35.51
C THR A 508 12.64 0.03 34.47
N ASP A 509 13.55 -0.08 33.52
CA ASP A 509 13.70 0.85 32.39
C ASP A 509 13.18 0.27 31.06
N SER A 510 12.64 -0.97 31.08
CA SER A 510 12.11 -1.66 29.90
C SER A 510 10.87 -2.49 30.23
N ILE A 511 10.07 -2.79 29.22
CA ILE A 511 8.92 -3.69 29.25
C ILE A 511 9.02 -4.62 28.03
N ASP A 512 9.12 -5.92 28.30
CA ASP A 512 9.20 -6.95 27.25
C ASP A 512 7.83 -7.58 26.95
N ASN A 513 6.90 -7.54 27.92
CA ASN A 513 5.57 -8.12 27.76
C ASN A 513 4.51 -7.03 27.69
N PHE A 514 3.85 -6.90 26.55
CA PHE A 514 2.72 -5.99 26.34
C PHE A 514 1.73 -6.58 25.34
N GLU A 515 0.49 -6.11 25.40
CA GLU A 515 -0.57 -6.47 24.46
C GLU A 515 -1.22 -5.21 23.88
N LEU A 516 -1.64 -5.29 22.62
CA LEU A 516 -2.41 -4.26 21.96
C LEU A 516 -3.82 -4.78 21.70
N SER A 517 -4.81 -3.96 22.00
CA SER A 517 -6.22 -4.24 21.71
C SER A 517 -6.94 -2.99 21.26
N SER A 518 -8.11 -3.17 20.63
CA SER A 518 -8.98 -2.05 20.28
C SER A 518 -9.50 -1.38 21.56
N PHE A 519 -9.49 -0.05 21.55
CA PHE A 519 -10.15 0.72 22.61
C PHE A 519 -11.64 0.77 22.33
N TYR A 520 -12.45 0.62 23.36
CA TYR A 520 -13.91 0.77 23.30
C TYR A 520 -14.37 1.81 24.31
N ASN A 521 -15.27 2.71 23.89
CA ASN A 521 -15.91 3.69 24.74
C ASN A 521 -17.39 3.85 24.32
N GLU A 522 -18.30 3.89 25.29
CA GLU A 522 -19.74 4.09 25.04
C GLU A 522 -20.04 5.57 24.77
N ASP A 523 -19.25 6.49 25.32
CA ASP A 523 -19.38 7.95 25.14
C ASP A 523 -18.49 8.43 23.98
N GLU A 524 -19.03 8.48 22.79
CA GLU A 524 -18.35 9.08 21.64
C GLU A 524 -18.70 10.57 21.47
N PRO A 525 -17.75 11.38 21.04
CA PRO A 525 -16.30 11.20 20.84
C PRO A 525 -15.47 11.41 22.12
N VAL A 526 -14.24 10.85 22.16
CA VAL A 526 -13.34 10.91 23.32
C VAL A 526 -12.40 12.11 23.26
N ARG A 527 -12.02 12.62 24.46
CA ARG A 527 -11.02 13.69 24.58
C ARG A 527 -9.63 13.12 24.71
N VAL A 528 -8.72 13.65 23.90
CA VAL A 528 -7.31 13.27 23.89
C VAL A 528 -6.42 14.50 24.00
N TYR A 529 -5.21 14.28 24.50
CA TYR A 529 -4.24 15.34 24.84
C TYR A 529 -2.86 15.00 24.28
N ASP A 530 -2.09 16.04 23.95
CA ASP A 530 -0.66 15.95 23.67
C ASP A 530 0.08 17.10 24.34
N LEU A 531 1.35 16.87 24.67
CA LEU A 531 2.24 17.83 25.30
C LEU A 531 3.39 18.18 24.35
N MET A 532 3.67 19.44 24.18
CA MET A 532 4.86 19.89 23.45
C MET A 532 5.99 20.18 24.42
N VAL A 533 7.07 19.40 24.29
CA VAL A 533 8.21 19.41 25.20
C VAL A 533 9.44 19.98 24.50
N ASP A 534 10.13 20.89 25.18
CA ASP A 534 11.31 21.56 24.64
C ASP A 534 12.46 20.58 24.36
N GLU A 535 13.23 20.84 23.30
CA GLU A 535 14.40 20.11 22.79
C GLU A 535 14.17 18.61 22.53
N ASP A 536 13.73 17.84 23.52
CA ASP A 536 13.70 16.37 23.45
C ASP A 536 12.44 15.78 22.77
N CYS A 537 11.40 16.58 22.60
CA CYS A 537 10.14 16.17 21.94
C CYS A 537 9.57 14.85 22.46
N SER A 538 9.70 14.58 23.75
CA SER A 538 9.22 13.36 24.40
C SER A 538 8.94 13.56 25.87
N PHE A 539 8.11 12.70 26.44
CA PHE A 539 7.85 12.70 27.87
C PHE A 539 7.54 11.30 28.39
N ARG A 540 7.77 11.11 29.69
CA ARG A 540 7.50 9.86 30.38
C ARG A 540 6.06 9.84 30.88
N THR A 541 5.32 8.78 30.51
CA THR A 541 4.09 8.39 31.19
C THR A 541 4.38 7.39 32.30
N ASN A 542 3.37 6.95 33.06
CA ASN A 542 3.53 5.89 34.04
C ASN A 542 3.82 4.52 33.40
N ILE A 543 3.58 4.36 32.08
CA ILE A 543 3.82 3.11 31.35
C ILE A 543 5.17 3.18 30.61
N CYS A 544 5.35 4.09 29.67
CA CYS A 544 6.53 4.16 28.82
C CYS A 544 6.85 5.60 28.37
N MET A 545 7.96 5.76 27.63
CA MET A 545 8.31 6.99 26.97
C MET A 545 7.52 7.16 25.67
N VAL A 546 6.97 8.34 25.47
CA VAL A 546 6.20 8.71 24.27
C VAL A 546 6.81 9.95 23.59
N HIS A 547 6.51 10.13 22.31
CA HIS A 547 7.01 11.26 21.51
C HIS A 547 5.89 12.26 21.27
N ASN A 548 6.18 13.56 21.50
CA ASN A 548 5.27 14.61 21.09
C ASN A 548 5.40 14.91 19.59
N SER A 549 4.39 15.55 19.04
CA SER A 549 4.37 15.99 17.64
C SER A 549 4.87 17.43 17.54
N ALA A 550 5.74 17.74 16.55
CA ALA A 550 6.26 19.08 16.35
C ALA A 550 5.58 19.81 15.18
N ALA A 551 4.89 20.92 15.45
CA ALA A 551 4.37 21.85 14.43
C ALA A 551 5.27 23.08 14.34
N GLY A 552 6.41 22.94 13.69
CA GLY A 552 7.42 24.00 13.64
C GLY A 552 7.37 24.90 12.41
N SER A 553 6.40 24.77 11.50
CA SER A 553 6.34 25.54 10.25
C SER A 553 5.24 26.60 10.28
N LEU A 554 5.64 27.87 10.18
CA LEU A 554 4.73 29.01 10.01
C LEU A 554 4.05 28.96 8.64
N LEU A 555 4.74 28.47 7.61
CA LEU A 555 4.17 28.28 6.29
C LEU A 555 3.03 27.25 6.30
N SER A 556 3.19 26.14 7.00
CA SER A 556 2.13 25.14 7.17
C SER A 556 0.92 25.72 7.92
N TYR A 557 1.13 26.61 8.89
CA TYR A 557 0.06 27.34 9.56
C TYR A 557 -0.63 28.33 8.62
N ALA A 558 0.13 29.10 7.85
CA ALA A 558 -0.38 30.06 6.87
C ALA A 558 -1.25 29.40 5.78
N LEU A 559 -0.89 28.19 5.38
CA LEU A 559 -1.63 27.40 4.40
C LEU A 559 -2.81 26.59 5.00
N GLY A 560 -3.04 26.68 6.32
CA GLY A 560 -4.10 25.94 7.01
C GLY A 560 -3.89 24.42 7.06
N ILE A 561 -2.63 23.97 6.89
CA ILE A 561 -2.20 22.57 7.02
C ILE A 561 -2.11 22.19 8.50
N THR A 562 -1.69 23.10 9.36
CA THR A 562 -1.73 22.96 10.83
C THR A 562 -2.50 24.10 11.46
N ALA A 563 -3.12 23.83 12.61
CA ALA A 563 -3.84 24.85 13.39
C ALA A 563 -2.94 25.59 14.41
N ILE A 564 -1.62 25.29 14.43
CA ILE A 564 -0.71 25.82 15.43
C ILE A 564 0.19 26.89 14.81
N ASP A 565 0.08 28.14 15.33
CA ASP A 565 1.03 29.22 15.06
C ASP A 565 2.35 28.95 15.81
N PRO A 566 3.47 28.72 15.11
CA PRO A 566 4.73 28.37 15.77
C PRO A 566 5.43 29.54 16.46
N ILE A 567 5.13 30.81 16.11
CA ILE A 567 5.88 31.99 16.57
C ILE A 567 5.67 32.26 18.06
N PRO A 568 4.42 32.28 18.60
CA PRO A 568 4.20 32.55 20.04
C PRO A 568 4.86 31.52 20.94
N TYR A 569 5.13 30.31 20.41
CA TYR A 569 5.71 29.20 21.16
C TYR A 569 7.20 28.99 20.91
N GLY A 570 7.84 29.83 20.11
CA GLY A 570 9.27 29.74 19.80
C GLY A 570 9.66 28.45 19.04
N LEU A 571 8.74 27.85 18.26
CA LEU A 571 9.02 26.62 17.55
C LEU A 571 9.99 26.83 16.39
N MET A 572 11.07 26.03 16.36
CA MET A 572 12.10 26.16 15.35
C MET A 572 11.73 25.40 14.07
N PHE A 573 11.77 26.08 12.93
CA PHE A 573 11.53 25.47 11.61
C PHE A 573 12.57 24.40 11.26
N SER A 574 13.81 24.56 11.66
CA SER A 574 14.89 23.59 11.43
C SER A 574 14.62 22.19 12.00
N ARG A 575 13.68 22.06 12.94
CA ARG A 575 13.19 20.76 13.44
C ARG A 575 12.16 20.12 12.52
N TYR A 576 11.42 20.94 11.77
CA TYR A 576 10.43 20.50 10.82
C TYR A 576 11.08 20.17 9.48
N LEU A 577 11.90 21.06 8.93
CA LEU A 577 12.63 20.90 7.69
C LEU A 577 14.02 21.54 7.82
N ASN A 578 15.07 20.83 7.40
CA ASN A 578 16.43 21.37 7.33
C ASN A 578 17.24 20.68 6.24
N ALA A 579 18.27 21.38 5.72
CA ALA A 579 19.11 20.91 4.63
C ALA A 579 19.93 19.63 4.95
N GLY A 580 20.08 19.27 6.22
CA GLY A 580 20.74 18.03 6.65
C GLY A 580 19.82 16.81 6.71
N ARG A 581 18.51 16.99 6.52
CA ARG A 581 17.52 15.91 6.41
C ARG A 581 17.08 15.79 4.97
N ALA A 582 17.61 14.81 4.26
CA ALA A 582 17.23 14.52 2.87
C ALA A 582 15.81 13.93 2.71
N LYS A 583 14.97 13.99 3.75
CA LYS A 583 13.61 13.42 3.74
C LYS A 583 12.58 14.52 3.96
N LEU A 584 11.49 14.46 3.18
CA LEU A 584 10.31 15.27 3.40
C LEU A 584 9.76 15.04 4.81
N PRO A 585 9.24 16.10 5.48
CA PRO A 585 8.52 15.92 6.72
C PRO A 585 7.26 15.10 6.46
N VAL A 586 6.96 14.14 7.33
CA VAL A 586 5.72 13.39 7.27
C VAL A 586 4.60 14.27 7.83
N ILE A 587 3.59 14.53 7.02
CA ILE A 587 2.32 15.13 7.46
C ILE A 587 1.26 14.07 7.31
N GLU A 588 0.71 13.63 8.44
CA GLU A 588 -0.39 12.68 8.45
C GLU A 588 -1.71 13.46 8.36
N ILE A 589 -2.53 13.12 7.37
CA ILE A 589 -3.87 13.65 7.18
C ILE A 589 -4.85 12.53 7.46
N LYS A 590 -5.58 12.63 8.58
CA LYS A 590 -6.69 11.72 8.89
C LYS A 590 -8.00 12.38 8.49
N GLY A 591 -8.70 11.78 7.54
CA GLY A 591 -10.02 12.20 7.10
C GLY A 591 -11.08 11.17 7.50
N TYR A 592 -12.19 11.63 8.08
CA TYR A 592 -13.34 10.79 8.41
C TYR A 592 -14.41 10.99 7.34
N PRO A 593 -14.71 9.97 6.50
CA PRO A 593 -15.81 10.07 5.55
C PRO A 593 -17.13 10.16 6.31
N LEU A 594 -17.98 11.10 5.92
CA LEU A 594 -19.38 11.12 6.33
C LEU A 594 -20.05 9.81 5.86
N LYS A 595 -21.06 9.33 6.63
CA LYS A 595 -21.78 8.06 6.40
C LYS A 595 -22.38 7.87 4.98
N GLU A 596 -22.32 8.86 4.12
CA GLU A 596 -22.81 8.84 2.74
C GLU A 596 -21.80 8.26 1.72
N TRP A 597 -20.65 7.76 2.20
CA TRP A 597 -19.61 7.14 1.34
C TRP A 597 -19.53 5.61 1.47
N LEU A 598 -20.49 5.00 2.19
CA LEU A 598 -20.61 3.54 2.29
C LEU A 598 -21.69 3.04 1.34
#